data_a80b4443c03dc94ff3c84dafc9d5b041
#
_entry.id   a80b4443c03dc94ff3c84dafc9d5b041
#
_cell.length_a   1.000
_cell.length_b   1.000
_cell.length_c   1.000
_cell.angle_alpha   90.00
_cell.angle_beta   90.00
_cell.angle_gamma   90.00
#
_symmetry.space_group_name_H-M   'P 1'
#
loop_
_entity.id
_entity.type
_entity.pdbx_description
1 polymer ?
#
loop_
_entity_poly.entity_id
_entity_poly.type
_entity_poly.pdbx_seq_one_letter_code
_entity_poly.pdbx_strand_id
1 'polypeptide(L)'
;KDTQVGDTITNAERPCAEPLRGSKKVNPMVYCGLYPADGAKYPDLRDALEKLQLNDAALQFEPETSVALGFGFRCGFLGLLHLEIIQERLEREYNLDLVTTAPSVIYKIHKTNGEVIDLTNPTNMPDPSEIDYMEEPMVKAEIMVTSEYIGAIMDLCQERRGIYQSMEYIEEKRAVLHYHLPLNEIIYDFFDALKSRSRGYASFDYEMMGYQRSELVKLDILINKEEVDALSFIVFAGSAYERGRKMCEKLKQEIPRQLFEIPIQAAIGSKIIARETVKAMRKDVLAKCYGGDISRKKKLLE
;
A
#
# COMPACT_ATOMS: atom_id res chain seq x y z
N LYS A 1 11.88 14.46 -25.68
CA LYS A 1 11.67 13.98 -24.30
C LYS A 1 10.31 14.43 -23.72
N ASP A 2 9.72 15.51 -24.24
CA ASP A 2 8.54 16.17 -23.64
C ASP A 2 7.20 15.71 -24.24
N THR A 3 7.22 14.85 -25.27
CA THR A 3 6.00 14.34 -25.93
C THR A 3 5.43 13.19 -25.14
N GLN A 4 4.13 13.29 -24.80
CA GLN A 4 3.38 12.29 -24.07
C GLN A 4 2.31 11.62 -24.95
N VAL A 5 1.85 10.44 -24.56
CA VAL A 5 0.71 9.77 -25.23
C VAL A 5 -0.54 10.65 -25.11
N GLY A 6 -1.19 10.90 -26.24
CA GLY A 6 -2.34 11.81 -26.34
C GLY A 6 -1.99 13.22 -26.83
N ASP A 7 -0.70 13.55 -26.97
CA ASP A 7 -0.26 14.83 -27.52
C ASP A 7 -0.54 14.88 -29.03
N THR A 8 -0.88 16.07 -29.50
CA THR A 8 -1.08 16.33 -30.93
C THR A 8 0.22 16.81 -31.55
N ILE A 9 0.74 16.03 -32.50
CA ILE A 9 1.92 16.43 -33.29
C ILE A 9 1.41 17.17 -34.54
N THR A 10 1.92 18.38 -34.76
CA THR A 10 1.49 19.25 -35.83
C THR A 10 2.71 19.86 -36.55
N ASN A 11 2.46 20.45 -37.75
CA ASN A 11 3.50 21.14 -38.47
C ASN A 11 3.87 22.47 -37.77
N ALA A 12 5.17 22.72 -37.58
CA ALA A 12 5.65 23.92 -36.91
C ALA A 12 5.31 25.21 -37.65
N GLU A 13 5.27 25.19 -39.00
CA GLU A 13 4.93 26.35 -39.81
C GLU A 13 3.43 26.62 -39.92
N ARG A 14 2.62 25.60 -39.75
CA ARG A 14 1.15 25.65 -39.74
C ARG A 14 0.59 24.81 -38.62
N PRO A 15 0.69 25.26 -37.35
CA PRO A 15 0.15 24.53 -36.24
C PRO A 15 -1.36 24.44 -36.35
N CYS A 16 -1.93 23.30 -35.96
CA CYS A 16 -3.38 23.15 -35.86
C CYS A 16 -3.94 24.11 -34.78
N ALA A 17 -5.12 24.68 -35.04
CA ALA A 17 -5.75 25.62 -34.11
C ALA A 17 -6.25 24.96 -32.83
N GLU A 18 -6.63 23.69 -32.92
CA GLU A 18 -7.11 22.89 -31.79
C GLU A 18 -6.38 21.54 -31.77
N PRO A 19 -6.05 20.99 -30.58
CA PRO A 19 -5.50 19.67 -30.48
C PRO A 19 -6.53 18.63 -30.93
N LEU A 20 -6.08 17.53 -31.51
CA LEU A 20 -6.96 16.38 -31.78
C LEU A 20 -7.50 15.86 -30.46
N ARG A 21 -8.73 15.31 -30.50
CA ARG A 21 -9.32 14.63 -29.33
C ARG A 21 -8.45 13.41 -29.01
N GLY A 22 -7.51 13.62 -28.11
CA GLY A 22 -6.57 12.58 -27.64
C GLY A 22 -7.18 11.69 -26.57
N SER A 23 -6.45 10.66 -26.21
CA SER A 23 -6.72 9.83 -25.04
C SER A 23 -6.69 10.69 -23.78
N LYS A 24 -7.63 10.48 -22.85
CA LYS A 24 -7.59 11.13 -21.54
C LYS A 24 -6.30 10.69 -20.85
N LYS A 25 -5.58 11.64 -20.25
CA LYS A 25 -4.46 11.28 -19.36
C LYS A 25 -5.01 10.39 -18.24
N VAL A 26 -4.47 9.20 -18.13
CA VAL A 26 -4.82 8.29 -17.04
C VAL A 26 -3.86 8.59 -15.90
N ASN A 27 -4.41 9.05 -14.77
CA ASN A 27 -3.61 9.31 -13.59
C ASN A 27 -3.38 8.00 -12.82
N PRO A 28 -2.19 7.80 -12.27
CA PRO A 28 -1.95 6.69 -11.37
C PRO A 28 -2.92 6.69 -10.18
N MET A 29 -3.34 5.50 -9.79
CA MET A 29 -4.25 5.31 -8.65
C MET A 29 -3.55 4.65 -7.45
N VAL A 30 -2.48 3.91 -7.72
CA VAL A 30 -1.73 3.15 -6.73
C VAL A 30 -0.28 3.59 -6.75
N TYR A 31 0.28 3.81 -5.58
CA TYR A 31 1.67 4.23 -5.42
C TYR A 31 2.42 3.28 -4.51
N CYS A 32 3.66 2.95 -4.87
CA CYS A 32 4.59 2.25 -3.97
C CYS A 32 6.03 2.71 -4.19
N GLY A 33 6.88 2.48 -3.20
CA GLY A 33 8.32 2.66 -3.33
C GLY A 33 8.95 1.42 -3.97
N LEU A 34 9.82 1.63 -4.96
CA LEU A 34 10.67 0.59 -5.56
C LEU A 34 12.12 0.88 -5.20
N TYR A 35 12.77 -0.09 -4.56
CA TYR A 35 14.15 0.03 -4.11
C TYR A 35 14.96 -1.14 -4.65
N PRO A 36 16.19 -0.92 -5.14
CA PRO A 36 17.07 -2.02 -5.49
C PRO A 36 17.53 -2.73 -4.21
N ALA A 37 17.53 -4.06 -4.19
CA ALA A 37 18.03 -4.83 -3.07
C ALA A 37 19.53 -4.56 -2.80
N ASP A 38 20.29 -4.28 -3.87
CA ASP A 38 21.66 -3.75 -3.81
C ASP A 38 21.63 -2.26 -4.16
N GLY A 39 21.95 -1.41 -3.19
CA GLY A 39 21.97 0.05 -3.36
C GLY A 39 22.92 0.53 -4.47
N ALA A 40 23.95 -0.23 -4.83
CA ALA A 40 24.83 0.08 -5.95
C ALA A 40 24.10 0.08 -7.32
N LYS A 41 22.97 -0.64 -7.42
CA LYS A 41 22.14 -0.72 -8.63
C LYS A 41 21.09 0.42 -8.76
N TYR A 42 21.12 1.42 -7.90
CA TYR A 42 20.19 2.57 -8.01
C TYR A 42 20.25 3.27 -9.38
N PRO A 43 21.44 3.54 -9.99
CA PRO A 43 21.51 4.11 -11.34
C PRO A 43 20.88 3.20 -12.41
N ASP A 44 21.06 1.87 -12.28
CA ASP A 44 20.50 0.90 -13.21
C ASP A 44 18.97 0.89 -13.13
N LEU A 45 18.42 0.97 -11.91
CA LEU A 45 16.97 1.07 -11.70
C LEU A 45 16.41 2.34 -12.34
N ARG A 46 17.08 3.49 -12.17
CA ARG A 46 16.66 4.74 -12.81
C ARG A 46 16.61 4.59 -14.33
N ASP A 47 17.69 4.09 -14.92
CA ASP A 47 17.80 3.95 -16.37
C ASP A 47 16.75 2.95 -16.91
N ALA A 48 16.43 1.91 -16.16
CA ALA A 48 15.39 0.95 -16.50
C ALA A 48 13.99 1.60 -16.46
N LEU A 49 13.67 2.36 -15.41
CA LEU A 49 12.41 3.08 -15.29
C LEU A 49 12.23 4.12 -16.41
N GLU A 50 13.28 4.89 -16.74
CA GLU A 50 13.26 5.83 -17.87
C GLU A 50 12.98 5.13 -19.21
N LYS A 51 13.56 3.95 -19.43
CA LYS A 51 13.30 3.14 -20.64
C LYS A 51 11.89 2.58 -20.69
N LEU A 52 11.40 2.08 -19.55
CA LEU A 52 10.03 1.58 -19.45
C LEU A 52 9.00 2.67 -19.70
N GLN A 53 9.22 3.87 -19.18
CA GLN A 53 8.33 5.02 -19.38
C GLN A 53 8.18 5.44 -20.84
N LEU A 54 9.18 5.15 -21.70
CA LEU A 54 9.06 5.40 -23.13
C LEU A 54 7.99 4.54 -23.81
N ASN A 55 7.73 3.36 -23.27
CA ASN A 55 6.73 2.41 -23.77
C ASN A 55 5.44 2.42 -22.95
N ASP A 56 5.49 2.93 -21.75
CA ASP A 56 4.39 2.97 -20.81
C ASP A 56 4.22 4.38 -20.24
N ALA A 57 3.39 5.17 -20.92
CA ALA A 57 3.13 6.55 -20.53
C ALA A 57 2.35 6.72 -19.21
N ALA A 58 1.76 5.64 -18.70
CA ALA A 58 1.05 5.64 -17.43
C ALA A 58 2.00 5.50 -16.22
N LEU A 59 3.22 4.96 -16.45
CA LEU A 59 4.22 4.86 -15.40
C LEU A 59 4.77 6.25 -15.03
N GLN A 60 4.59 6.62 -13.78
CA GLN A 60 5.16 7.83 -13.20
C GLN A 60 6.11 7.43 -12.08
N PHE A 61 7.24 8.11 -11.97
CA PHE A 61 8.18 7.86 -10.89
C PHE A 61 8.95 9.14 -10.51
N GLU A 62 9.30 9.22 -9.26
CA GLU A 62 10.10 10.28 -8.67
C GLU A 62 11.13 9.70 -7.69
N PRO A 63 12.30 10.32 -7.52
CA PRO A 63 13.29 9.87 -6.56
C PRO A 63 12.72 9.89 -5.14
N GLU A 64 13.01 8.84 -4.39
CA GLU A 64 12.62 8.70 -2.99
C GLU A 64 13.79 8.13 -2.18
N THR A 65 13.83 8.44 -0.89
CA THR A 65 14.81 7.90 0.04
C THR A 65 14.11 7.34 1.26
N SER A 66 14.49 6.11 1.63
CA SER A 66 14.05 5.45 2.87
C SER A 66 15.26 5.28 3.78
N VAL A 67 15.07 5.50 5.07
CA VAL A 67 16.12 5.24 6.07
C VAL A 67 16.47 3.76 6.12
N ALA A 68 15.47 2.89 5.96
CA ALA A 68 15.63 1.45 6.00
C ALA A 68 16.16 0.84 4.71
N LEU A 69 15.73 1.37 3.53
CA LEU A 69 15.99 0.76 2.22
C LEU A 69 16.97 1.55 1.35
N GLY A 70 17.36 2.76 1.74
CA GLY A 70 18.26 3.64 0.98
C GLY A 70 17.56 4.39 -0.14
N PHE A 71 18.27 4.57 -1.26
CA PHE A 71 17.75 5.31 -2.42
C PHE A 71 16.89 4.42 -3.31
N GLY A 72 15.74 4.95 -3.74
CA GLY A 72 14.79 4.29 -4.61
C GLY A 72 13.91 5.29 -5.36
N PHE A 73 12.76 4.83 -5.79
CA PHE A 73 11.79 5.65 -6.52
C PHE A 73 10.38 5.41 -6.00
N ARG A 74 9.63 6.49 -5.82
CA ARG A 74 8.18 6.45 -5.64
C ARG A 74 7.54 6.32 -7.00
N CYS A 75 6.86 5.20 -7.26
CA CYS A 75 6.26 4.90 -8.54
C CYS A 75 4.74 4.90 -8.44
N GLY A 76 4.10 5.47 -9.45
CA GLY A 76 2.65 5.50 -9.62
C GLY A 76 2.20 4.54 -10.70
N PHE A 77 1.15 3.77 -10.41
CA PHE A 77 0.61 2.71 -11.26
C PHE A 77 -0.90 2.85 -11.44
N LEU A 78 -1.43 2.32 -12.53
CA LEU A 78 -2.88 2.29 -12.79
C LEU A 78 -3.64 1.35 -11.83
N GLY A 79 -2.95 0.38 -11.26
CA GLY A 79 -3.48 -0.62 -10.34
C GLY A 79 -2.43 -1.68 -10.02
N LEU A 80 -2.80 -2.70 -9.24
CA LEU A 80 -1.86 -3.77 -8.86
C LEU A 80 -1.31 -4.56 -10.02
N LEU A 81 -2.14 -4.91 -11.00
CA LEU A 81 -1.68 -5.65 -12.19
C LEU A 81 -0.61 -4.87 -12.96
N HIS A 82 -0.78 -3.55 -13.08
CA HIS A 82 0.24 -2.69 -13.72
C HIS A 82 1.54 -2.69 -12.92
N LEU A 83 1.46 -2.61 -11.57
CA LEU A 83 2.61 -2.71 -10.68
C LEU A 83 3.35 -4.05 -10.87
N GLU A 84 2.63 -5.17 -10.85
CA GLU A 84 3.20 -6.50 -11.03
C GLU A 84 3.91 -6.65 -12.38
N ILE A 85 3.29 -6.16 -13.46
CA ILE A 85 3.88 -6.19 -14.80
C ILE A 85 5.19 -5.38 -14.85
N ILE A 86 5.19 -4.17 -14.30
CA ILE A 86 6.38 -3.32 -14.27
C ILE A 86 7.48 -3.95 -13.42
N GLN A 87 7.14 -4.48 -12.24
CA GLN A 87 8.09 -5.17 -11.37
C GLN A 87 8.71 -6.38 -12.08
N GLU A 88 7.89 -7.24 -12.68
CA GLU A 88 8.36 -8.42 -13.39
C GLU A 88 9.25 -8.06 -14.59
N ARG A 89 8.93 -6.98 -15.30
CA ARG A 89 9.78 -6.47 -16.39
C ARG A 89 11.13 -5.94 -15.87
N LEU A 90 11.15 -5.21 -14.76
CA LEU A 90 12.39 -4.74 -14.14
C LEU A 90 13.27 -5.91 -13.70
N GLU A 91 12.69 -6.96 -13.14
CA GLU A 91 13.39 -8.16 -12.72
C GLU A 91 13.93 -8.98 -13.90
N ARG A 92 13.09 -9.24 -14.92
CA ARG A 92 13.44 -10.13 -16.05
C ARG A 92 14.23 -9.45 -17.16
N GLU A 93 13.83 -8.23 -17.56
CA GLU A 93 14.47 -7.54 -18.68
C GLU A 93 15.74 -6.82 -18.27
N TYR A 94 15.80 -6.32 -17.03
CA TYR A 94 16.91 -5.50 -16.52
C TYR A 94 17.73 -6.19 -15.42
N ASN A 95 17.36 -7.41 -15.02
CA ASN A 95 18.05 -8.21 -14.00
C ASN A 95 18.25 -7.46 -12.67
N LEU A 96 17.18 -6.80 -12.21
CA LEU A 96 17.14 -6.04 -10.96
C LEU A 96 16.39 -6.82 -9.89
N ASP A 97 17.04 -7.05 -8.75
CA ASP A 97 16.34 -7.51 -7.55
C ASP A 97 15.73 -6.31 -6.85
N LEU A 98 14.43 -6.34 -6.61
CA LEU A 98 13.67 -5.21 -6.09
C LEU A 98 13.05 -5.51 -4.74
N VAL A 99 13.03 -4.48 -3.89
CA VAL A 99 12.22 -4.42 -2.67
C VAL A 99 11.12 -3.41 -2.92
N THR A 100 9.87 -3.83 -2.75
CA THR A 100 8.70 -2.97 -2.91
C THR A 100 8.05 -2.67 -1.57
N THR A 101 7.68 -1.43 -1.34
CA THR A 101 6.86 -1.07 -0.17
C THR A 101 5.41 -1.45 -0.41
N ALA A 102 4.60 -1.48 0.64
CA ALA A 102 3.17 -1.74 0.49
C ALA A 102 2.52 -0.70 -0.43
N PRO A 103 1.71 -1.12 -1.43
CA PRO A 103 0.98 -0.19 -2.27
C PRO A 103 0.03 0.68 -1.46
N SER A 104 -0.13 1.93 -1.85
CA SER A 104 -0.94 2.93 -1.17
C SER A 104 -1.67 3.78 -2.20
N VAL A 105 -2.75 4.43 -1.78
CA VAL A 105 -3.47 5.42 -2.58
C VAL A 105 -3.00 6.83 -2.26
N ILE A 106 -3.39 7.81 -3.06
CA ILE A 106 -3.18 9.23 -2.71
C ILE A 106 -4.27 9.64 -1.73
N TYR A 107 -3.84 10.14 -0.56
CA TYR A 107 -4.72 10.80 0.39
C TYR A 107 -4.62 12.31 0.26
N LYS A 108 -5.71 13.03 0.48
CA LYS A 108 -5.70 14.49 0.56
C LYS A 108 -5.70 14.91 2.02
N ILE A 109 -4.74 15.73 2.38
CA ILE A 109 -4.63 16.29 3.73
C ILE A 109 -4.95 17.77 3.66
N HIS A 110 -6.00 18.16 4.36
CA HIS A 110 -6.39 19.55 4.55
C HIS A 110 -5.74 20.04 5.84
N LYS A 111 -4.83 21.01 5.70
CA LYS A 111 -4.15 21.60 6.84
C LYS A 111 -4.96 22.73 7.46
N THR A 112 -4.71 23.00 8.73
CA THR A 112 -5.33 24.11 9.49
C THR A 112 -5.06 25.49 8.90
N ASN A 113 -3.99 25.64 8.10
CA ASN A 113 -3.66 26.88 7.37
C ASN A 113 -4.41 27.03 6.04
N GLY A 114 -5.26 26.08 5.68
CA GLY A 114 -6.02 26.06 4.41
C GLY A 114 -5.29 25.44 3.21
N GLU A 115 -4.03 25.00 3.38
CA GLU A 115 -3.30 24.26 2.35
C GLU A 115 -3.85 22.84 2.21
N VAL A 116 -3.94 22.35 0.96
CA VAL A 116 -4.30 20.95 0.66
C VAL A 116 -3.10 20.29 0.01
N ILE A 117 -2.64 19.20 0.59
CA ILE A 117 -1.52 18.42 0.08
C ILE A 117 -1.95 17.00 -0.32
N ASP A 118 -1.37 16.50 -1.40
CA ASP A 118 -1.52 15.11 -1.83
C ASP A 118 -0.44 14.25 -1.15
N LEU A 119 -0.87 13.29 -0.34
CA LEU A 119 0.01 12.39 0.40
C LEU A 119 0.11 11.05 -0.34
N THR A 120 1.25 10.77 -0.92
CA THR A 120 1.57 9.50 -1.60
C THR A 120 2.43 8.59 -0.72
N ASN A 121 3.26 9.17 0.15
CA ASN A 121 4.14 8.44 1.06
C ASN A 121 3.73 8.71 2.51
N PRO A 122 3.38 7.67 3.30
CA PRO A 122 3.00 7.83 4.71
C PRO A 122 4.03 8.55 5.58
N THR A 123 5.33 8.45 5.23
CA THR A 123 6.41 9.12 5.99
C THR A 123 6.36 10.64 5.90
N ASN A 124 5.75 11.18 4.85
CA ASN A 124 5.60 12.63 4.62
C ASN A 124 4.34 13.19 5.27
N MET A 125 3.67 12.43 6.12
CA MET A 125 2.48 12.90 6.83
C MET A 125 2.84 14.06 7.75
N PRO A 126 2.13 15.21 7.67
CA PRO A 126 2.33 16.33 8.58
C PRO A 126 2.06 15.97 10.04
N ASP A 127 2.52 16.83 10.96
CA ASP A 127 2.16 16.68 12.36
C ASP A 127 0.63 16.70 12.54
N PRO A 128 0.06 15.83 13.38
CA PRO A 128 -1.39 15.80 13.62
C PRO A 128 -1.99 17.14 14.02
N SER A 129 -1.22 18.03 14.66
CA SER A 129 -1.67 19.38 15.03
C SER A 129 -1.86 20.32 13.83
N GLU A 130 -1.22 20.04 12.71
CA GLU A 130 -1.36 20.81 11.46
C GLU A 130 -2.51 20.30 10.58
N ILE A 131 -3.10 19.14 10.90
CA ILE A 131 -4.15 18.51 10.09
C ILE A 131 -5.52 18.93 10.59
N ASP A 132 -6.35 19.52 9.73
CA ASP A 132 -7.74 19.78 10.01
C ASP A 132 -8.59 18.52 9.76
N TYR A 133 -8.50 17.96 8.55
CA TYR A 133 -9.11 16.67 8.20
C TYR A 133 -8.38 16.01 7.02
N MET A 134 -8.70 14.74 6.81
CA MET A 134 -8.15 13.95 5.71
C MET A 134 -9.27 13.39 4.84
N GLU A 135 -8.97 13.21 3.54
CA GLU A 135 -9.86 12.57 2.59
C GLU A 135 -9.17 11.39 1.92
N GLU A 136 -9.97 10.35 1.68
CA GLU A 136 -9.54 9.18 0.93
C GLU A 136 -10.28 9.06 -0.41
N PRO A 137 -9.64 8.50 -1.45
CA PRO A 137 -10.30 8.29 -2.74
C PRO A 137 -11.34 7.19 -2.63
N MET A 138 -12.51 7.47 -3.23
CA MET A 138 -13.65 6.58 -3.26
C MET A 138 -13.94 6.12 -4.69
N VAL A 139 -14.48 4.94 -4.82
CA VAL A 139 -14.93 4.37 -6.08
C VAL A 139 -16.41 4.00 -6.04
N LYS A 140 -17.06 4.10 -7.19
CA LYS A 140 -18.34 3.45 -7.46
C LYS A 140 -18.01 2.06 -7.96
N ALA A 141 -18.48 1.06 -7.25
CA ALA A 141 -18.27 -0.34 -7.53
C ALA A 141 -19.55 -0.99 -8.02
N GLU A 142 -19.45 -1.74 -9.10
CA GLU A 142 -20.51 -2.57 -9.66
C GLU A 142 -20.08 -4.04 -9.55
N ILE A 143 -20.84 -4.82 -8.78
CA ILE A 143 -20.54 -6.21 -8.52
C ILE A 143 -21.68 -7.06 -9.06
N MET A 144 -21.42 -7.75 -10.16
CA MET A 144 -22.37 -8.70 -10.70
C MET A 144 -22.17 -10.05 -10.01
N VAL A 145 -23.23 -10.62 -9.49
CA VAL A 145 -23.19 -11.85 -8.70
C VAL A 145 -24.45 -12.67 -8.91
N THR A 146 -24.35 -14.00 -8.74
CA THR A 146 -25.51 -14.87 -8.72
C THR A 146 -26.27 -14.77 -7.38
N SER A 147 -27.58 -14.95 -7.39
CA SER A 147 -28.46 -14.77 -6.23
C SER A 147 -28.01 -15.54 -4.99
N GLU A 148 -27.37 -16.68 -5.18
CA GLU A 148 -26.86 -17.57 -4.11
C GLU A 148 -25.78 -16.90 -3.25
N TYR A 149 -24.95 -16.01 -3.85
CA TYR A 149 -23.79 -15.40 -3.18
C TYR A 149 -24.00 -13.95 -2.78
N ILE A 150 -25.18 -13.36 -3.01
CA ILE A 150 -25.47 -11.95 -2.70
C ILE A 150 -25.11 -11.63 -1.25
N GLY A 151 -25.57 -12.43 -0.29
CA GLY A 151 -25.29 -12.20 1.13
C GLY A 151 -23.80 -12.20 1.45
N ALA A 152 -23.05 -13.20 0.94
CA ALA A 152 -21.61 -13.30 1.18
C ALA A 152 -20.82 -12.12 0.58
N ILE A 153 -21.30 -11.57 -0.55
CA ILE A 153 -20.65 -10.40 -1.17
C ILE A 153 -21.05 -9.10 -0.45
N MET A 154 -22.28 -8.98 0.02
CA MET A 154 -22.70 -7.85 0.86
C MET A 154 -21.89 -7.80 2.16
N ASP A 155 -21.68 -8.93 2.82
CA ASP A 155 -20.83 -9.04 4.02
C ASP A 155 -19.38 -8.60 3.70
N LEU A 156 -18.81 -9.06 2.57
CA LEU A 156 -17.49 -8.62 2.13
C LEU A 156 -17.42 -7.10 1.96
N CYS A 157 -18.38 -6.51 1.27
CA CYS A 157 -18.42 -5.06 1.07
C CYS A 157 -18.53 -4.30 2.40
N GLN A 158 -19.31 -4.80 3.34
CA GLN A 158 -19.44 -4.22 4.67
C GLN A 158 -18.13 -4.30 5.47
N GLU A 159 -17.44 -5.44 5.44
CA GLU A 159 -16.11 -5.61 6.03
C GLU A 159 -15.08 -4.61 5.46
N ARG A 160 -15.26 -4.20 4.19
CA ARG A 160 -14.42 -3.23 3.48
C ARG A 160 -14.97 -1.79 3.53
N ARG A 161 -15.79 -1.48 4.50
CA ARG A 161 -16.39 -0.14 4.70
C ARG A 161 -17.23 0.35 3.51
N GLY A 162 -17.77 -0.58 2.74
CA GLY A 162 -18.61 -0.29 1.59
C GLY A 162 -19.94 0.32 2.02
N ILE A 163 -20.37 1.35 1.29
CA ILE A 163 -21.66 2.02 1.47
C ILE A 163 -22.59 1.50 0.40
N TYR A 164 -23.56 0.68 0.80
CA TYR A 164 -24.58 0.15 -0.11
C TYR A 164 -25.38 1.28 -0.77
N GLN A 165 -25.58 1.17 -2.07
CA GLN A 165 -26.36 2.12 -2.86
C GLN A 165 -27.66 1.51 -3.36
N SER A 166 -27.56 0.46 -4.18
CA SER A 166 -28.70 -0.22 -4.77
C SER A 166 -28.34 -1.65 -5.18
N MET A 167 -29.37 -2.43 -5.46
CA MET A 167 -29.25 -3.74 -6.07
C MET A 167 -30.30 -3.87 -7.15
N GLU A 168 -29.90 -4.38 -8.31
CA GLU A 168 -30.75 -4.60 -9.45
C GLU A 168 -30.63 -6.04 -9.93
N TYR A 169 -31.76 -6.68 -10.22
CA TYR A 169 -31.78 -7.99 -10.86
C TYR A 169 -31.77 -7.81 -12.38
N ILE A 170 -30.75 -8.35 -13.05
CA ILE A 170 -30.68 -8.37 -14.51
C ILE A 170 -31.46 -9.56 -15.05
N GLU A 171 -31.39 -10.68 -14.34
CA GLU A 171 -32.05 -11.94 -14.65
C GLU A 171 -32.54 -12.60 -13.34
N GLU A 172 -33.36 -13.65 -13.44
CA GLU A 172 -33.89 -14.37 -12.26
C GLU A 172 -32.82 -14.80 -11.26
N LYS A 173 -31.59 -15.08 -11.74
CA LYS A 173 -30.49 -15.62 -10.94
C LYS A 173 -29.26 -14.72 -10.86
N ARG A 174 -29.32 -13.51 -11.43
CA ARG A 174 -28.18 -12.58 -11.43
C ARG A 174 -28.60 -11.20 -10.97
N ALA A 175 -27.82 -10.65 -10.04
CA ALA A 175 -28.00 -9.30 -9.53
C ALA A 175 -26.71 -8.48 -9.72
N VAL A 176 -26.88 -7.17 -9.84
CA VAL A 176 -25.78 -6.18 -9.74
C VAL A 176 -25.97 -5.43 -8.44
N LEU A 177 -24.90 -5.44 -7.64
CA LEU A 177 -24.80 -4.67 -6.42
C LEU A 177 -23.99 -3.41 -6.69
N HIS A 178 -24.53 -2.26 -6.29
CA HIS A 178 -23.87 -0.97 -6.39
C HIS A 178 -23.40 -0.53 -5.00
N TYR A 179 -22.10 -0.26 -4.88
CA TYR A 179 -21.48 0.19 -3.66
C TYR A 179 -20.54 1.37 -3.89
N HIS A 180 -20.43 2.23 -2.89
CA HIS A 180 -19.28 3.13 -2.78
C HIS A 180 -18.27 2.50 -1.85
N LEU A 181 -17.03 2.32 -2.32
CA LEU A 181 -15.96 1.67 -1.58
C LEU A 181 -14.73 2.59 -1.53
N PRO A 182 -14.01 2.62 -0.40
CA PRO A 182 -12.69 3.25 -0.38
C PRO A 182 -11.71 2.51 -1.29
N LEU A 183 -11.00 3.23 -2.15
CA LEU A 183 -10.05 2.61 -3.09
C LEU A 183 -9.00 1.76 -2.35
N ASN A 184 -8.52 2.23 -1.22
CA ASN A 184 -7.51 1.51 -0.44
C ASN A 184 -8.00 0.14 0.09
N GLU A 185 -9.31 -0.06 0.24
CA GLU A 185 -9.86 -1.34 0.70
C GLU A 185 -10.00 -2.38 -0.42
N ILE A 186 -9.89 -1.96 -1.69
CA ILE A 186 -10.02 -2.85 -2.85
C ILE A 186 -8.68 -3.17 -3.52
N ILE A 187 -7.62 -2.41 -3.21
CA ILE A 187 -6.31 -2.56 -3.86
C ILE A 187 -5.68 -3.92 -3.55
N TYR A 188 -5.87 -4.46 -2.36
CA TYR A 188 -5.20 -5.69 -1.94
C TYR A 188 -5.95 -6.95 -2.35
N ASP A 189 -6.47 -7.65 -1.41
CA ASP A 189 -7.07 -8.99 -1.53
C ASP A 189 -8.59 -8.97 -1.80
N PHE A 190 -9.17 -7.82 -2.13
CA PHE A 190 -10.62 -7.69 -2.35
C PHE A 190 -11.10 -8.57 -3.51
N PHE A 191 -10.38 -8.55 -4.63
CA PHE A 191 -10.75 -9.33 -5.81
C PHE A 191 -10.66 -10.84 -5.54
N ASP A 192 -9.62 -11.28 -4.84
CA ASP A 192 -9.45 -12.68 -4.46
C ASP A 192 -10.53 -13.12 -3.45
N ALA A 193 -10.84 -12.28 -2.48
CA ALA A 193 -11.94 -12.51 -1.54
C ALA A 193 -13.30 -12.59 -2.26
N LEU A 194 -13.53 -11.68 -3.22
CA LEU A 194 -14.73 -11.68 -4.05
C LEU A 194 -14.89 -13.00 -4.81
N LYS A 195 -13.83 -13.43 -5.51
CA LYS A 195 -13.81 -14.68 -6.26
C LYS A 195 -13.98 -15.90 -5.35
N SER A 196 -13.29 -15.91 -4.23
CA SER A 196 -13.39 -17.01 -3.25
C SER A 196 -14.80 -17.14 -2.68
N ARG A 197 -15.42 -16.02 -2.25
CA ARG A 197 -16.77 -16.03 -1.63
C ARG A 197 -17.88 -16.30 -2.64
N SER A 198 -17.63 -16.10 -3.93
CA SER A 198 -18.60 -16.36 -5.02
C SER A 198 -18.27 -17.58 -5.85
N ARG A 199 -17.30 -18.39 -5.45
CA ARG A 199 -16.78 -19.54 -6.24
C ARG A 199 -16.43 -19.15 -7.68
N GLY A 200 -15.92 -17.94 -7.88
CA GLY A 200 -15.52 -17.41 -9.18
C GLY A 200 -16.64 -16.77 -10.01
N TYR A 201 -17.89 -16.81 -9.54
CA TYR A 201 -19.03 -16.29 -10.31
C TYR A 201 -19.23 -14.78 -10.24
N ALA A 202 -18.64 -14.08 -9.26
CA ALA A 202 -18.75 -12.64 -9.19
C ALA A 202 -17.79 -11.96 -10.17
N SER A 203 -18.25 -10.90 -10.81
CA SER A 203 -17.43 -9.95 -11.54
C SER A 203 -17.48 -8.59 -10.86
N PHE A 204 -16.42 -7.82 -11.04
CA PHE A 204 -16.21 -6.55 -10.34
C PHE A 204 -15.69 -5.52 -11.32
N ASP A 205 -16.37 -4.41 -11.38
CA ASP A 205 -15.93 -3.20 -12.08
C ASP A 205 -16.05 -2.00 -11.18
N TYR A 206 -15.22 -0.97 -11.39
CA TYR A 206 -15.27 0.23 -10.59
C TYR A 206 -14.76 1.46 -11.34
N GLU A 207 -15.26 2.61 -10.96
CA GLU A 207 -14.81 3.91 -11.44
C GLU A 207 -14.54 4.87 -10.28
N MET A 208 -13.58 5.79 -10.48
CA MET A 208 -13.30 6.81 -9.49
C MET A 208 -14.48 7.78 -9.36
N MET A 209 -14.90 8.05 -8.12
CA MET A 209 -15.97 9.02 -7.86
C MET A 209 -15.51 10.30 -7.15
N GLY A 210 -14.24 10.37 -6.77
CA GLY A 210 -13.67 11.51 -6.04
C GLY A 210 -13.20 11.13 -4.64
N TYR A 211 -13.14 12.12 -3.76
CA TYR A 211 -12.62 11.99 -2.40
C TYR A 211 -13.72 12.17 -1.36
N GLN A 212 -13.59 11.49 -0.25
CA GLN A 212 -14.48 11.59 0.90
C GLN A 212 -13.67 11.72 2.19
N ARG A 213 -14.14 12.61 3.08
CA ARG A 213 -13.56 12.76 4.41
C ARG A 213 -13.63 11.45 5.18
N SER A 214 -12.52 11.09 5.82
CA SER A 214 -12.38 9.86 6.59
C SER A 214 -11.45 10.06 7.78
N GLU A 215 -11.68 9.30 8.84
CA GLU A 215 -10.81 9.27 10.02
C GLU A 215 -9.63 8.34 9.75
N LEU A 216 -8.55 8.91 9.25
CA LEU A 216 -7.34 8.19 8.89
C LEU A 216 -6.24 8.45 9.90
N VAL A 217 -5.42 7.43 10.13
CA VAL A 217 -4.25 7.51 11.00
C VAL A 217 -3.04 6.87 10.35
N LYS A 218 -1.86 7.40 10.63
CA LYS A 218 -0.59 6.77 10.29
C LYS A 218 -0.29 5.68 11.30
N LEU A 219 -0.04 4.48 10.82
CA LEU A 219 0.39 3.35 11.62
C LEU A 219 1.87 3.10 11.37
N ASP A 220 2.67 3.25 12.40
CA ASP A 220 4.11 3.00 12.36
C ASP A 220 4.44 1.64 12.95
N ILE A 221 5.39 0.95 12.33
CA ILE A 221 5.92 -0.32 12.82
C ILE A 221 7.31 -0.09 13.39
N LEU A 222 7.47 -0.46 14.65
CA LEU A 222 8.76 -0.42 15.32
C LEU A 222 9.31 -1.85 15.48
N ILE A 223 10.54 -2.06 15.06
CA ILE A 223 11.29 -3.30 15.26
C ILE A 223 12.44 -2.98 16.20
N ASN A 224 12.52 -3.71 17.31
CA ASN A 224 13.50 -3.45 18.35
C ASN A 224 13.45 -2.00 18.89
N LYS A 225 12.24 -1.42 18.96
CA LYS A 225 11.95 -0.03 19.38
C LYS A 225 12.38 1.07 18.39
N GLU A 226 12.88 0.71 17.23
CA GLU A 226 13.22 1.64 16.14
C GLU A 226 12.12 1.61 15.07
N GLU A 227 11.67 2.78 14.62
CA GLU A 227 10.68 2.91 13.56
C GLU A 227 11.29 2.48 12.22
N VAL A 228 10.54 1.67 11.47
CA VAL A 228 10.89 1.26 10.11
C VAL A 228 9.97 1.98 9.14
N ASP A 229 10.47 3.04 8.54
CA ASP A 229 9.73 3.93 7.63
C ASP A 229 9.07 3.20 6.45
N ALA A 230 9.76 2.20 5.89
CA ALA A 230 9.25 1.37 4.79
C ALA A 230 8.00 0.53 5.14
N LEU A 231 7.73 0.35 6.44
CA LEU A 231 6.57 -0.41 6.95
C LEU A 231 5.44 0.49 7.46
N SER A 232 5.60 1.81 7.39
CA SER A 232 4.55 2.77 7.76
C SER A 232 3.44 2.79 6.71
N PHE A 233 2.20 2.86 7.14
CA PHE A 233 1.04 2.94 6.24
C PHE A 233 -0.13 3.69 6.88
N ILE A 234 -1.04 4.17 6.02
CA ILE A 234 -2.23 4.89 6.46
C ILE A 234 -3.41 3.95 6.47
N VAL A 235 -4.17 3.98 7.56
CA VAL A 235 -5.35 3.15 7.78
C VAL A 235 -6.51 3.95 8.33
N PHE A 236 -7.72 3.43 8.16
CA PHE A 236 -8.89 3.91 8.87
C PHE A 236 -8.73 3.66 10.38
N ALA A 237 -9.00 4.68 11.19
CA ALA A 237 -8.78 4.63 12.64
C ALA A 237 -9.48 3.44 13.31
N GLY A 238 -10.71 3.13 12.87
CA GLY A 238 -11.49 2.02 13.41
C GLY A 238 -10.88 0.63 13.16
N SER A 239 -10.07 0.46 12.11
CA SER A 239 -9.40 -0.80 11.77
C SER A 239 -7.92 -0.85 12.18
N ALA A 240 -7.38 0.24 12.73
CA ALA A 240 -5.95 0.38 13.00
C ALA A 240 -5.42 -0.70 13.96
N TYR A 241 -6.15 -1.02 15.02
CA TYR A 241 -5.75 -2.04 15.98
C TYR A 241 -5.64 -3.43 15.32
N GLU A 242 -6.66 -3.84 14.59
CA GLU A 242 -6.68 -5.14 13.94
C GLU A 242 -5.58 -5.27 12.88
N ARG A 243 -5.41 -4.24 12.05
CA ARG A 243 -4.35 -4.20 11.03
C ARG A 243 -2.95 -4.19 11.65
N GLY A 244 -2.73 -3.38 12.69
CA GLY A 244 -1.47 -3.35 13.42
C GLY A 244 -1.12 -4.69 14.06
N ARG A 245 -2.11 -5.35 14.68
CA ARG A 245 -1.95 -6.68 15.26
C ARG A 245 -1.58 -7.72 14.20
N LYS A 246 -2.33 -7.80 13.11
CA LYS A 246 -2.05 -8.74 11.99
C LYS A 246 -0.66 -8.52 11.40
N MET A 247 -0.23 -7.25 11.26
CA MET A 247 1.11 -6.93 10.78
C MET A 247 2.19 -7.42 11.75
N CYS A 248 2.04 -7.15 13.06
CA CYS A 248 2.98 -7.64 14.06
C CYS A 248 3.06 -9.18 14.10
N GLU A 249 1.92 -9.87 13.99
CA GLU A 249 1.85 -11.33 13.94
C GLU A 249 2.56 -11.89 12.70
N LYS A 250 2.36 -11.29 11.53
CA LYS A 250 3.02 -11.67 10.29
C LYS A 250 4.54 -11.44 10.35
N LEU A 251 4.97 -10.26 10.78
CA LEU A 251 6.38 -9.95 10.94
C LEU A 251 7.08 -10.90 11.93
N LYS A 252 6.41 -11.29 13.01
CA LYS A 252 6.94 -12.29 13.96
C LYS A 252 7.18 -13.66 13.31
N GLN A 253 6.39 -14.03 12.31
CA GLN A 253 6.57 -15.29 11.58
C GLN A 253 7.73 -15.20 10.60
N GLU A 254 7.92 -14.06 9.94
CA GLU A 254 8.93 -13.84 8.92
C GLU A 254 10.32 -13.51 9.51
N ILE A 255 10.37 -12.77 10.63
CA ILE A 255 11.65 -12.38 11.22
C ILE A 255 12.32 -13.59 11.91
N PRO A 256 13.54 -13.99 11.48
CA PRO A 256 14.25 -15.11 12.08
C PRO A 256 14.65 -14.79 13.51
N ARG A 257 14.66 -15.81 14.38
CA ARG A 257 15.12 -15.68 15.76
C ARG A 257 16.60 -15.33 15.82
N GLN A 258 16.92 -14.38 16.69
CA GLN A 258 18.28 -13.94 17.00
C GLN A 258 18.71 -14.42 18.39
N LEU A 259 19.91 -14.07 18.82
CA LEU A 259 20.41 -14.37 20.18
C LEU A 259 19.72 -13.51 21.27
N PHE A 260 18.98 -12.49 20.87
CA PHE A 260 18.21 -11.58 21.72
C PHE A 260 16.75 -11.54 21.30
N GLU A 261 15.89 -11.05 22.17
CA GLU A 261 14.47 -10.86 21.87
C GLU A 261 14.27 -9.61 21.01
N ILE A 262 13.43 -9.73 19.98
CA ILE A 262 13.08 -8.62 19.09
C ILE A 262 11.61 -8.26 19.34
N PRO A 263 11.33 -7.15 20.02
CA PRO A 263 9.96 -6.62 20.13
C PRO A 263 9.54 -6.01 18.79
N ILE A 264 8.34 -6.35 18.34
CA ILE A 264 7.67 -5.78 17.17
C ILE A 264 6.45 -5.04 17.70
N GLN A 265 6.32 -3.77 17.36
CA GLN A 265 5.26 -2.92 17.89
C GLN A 265 4.60 -2.16 16.75
N ALA A 266 3.27 -2.01 16.83
CA ALA A 266 2.51 -1.11 15.99
C ALA A 266 2.08 0.10 16.82
N ALA A 267 2.31 1.30 16.31
CA ALA A 267 2.04 2.54 17.03
C ALA A 267 1.29 3.56 16.18
N ILE A 268 0.47 4.36 16.82
CA ILE A 268 -0.13 5.59 16.26
C ILE A 268 0.48 6.76 17.03
N GLY A 269 1.39 7.50 16.39
CA GLY A 269 2.21 8.50 17.06
C GLY A 269 3.01 7.84 18.20
N SER A 270 2.89 8.36 19.41
CA SER A 270 3.58 7.81 20.59
C SER A 270 2.87 6.61 21.24
N LYS A 271 1.64 6.29 20.83
CA LYS A 271 0.82 5.26 21.46
C LYS A 271 1.02 3.91 20.77
N ILE A 272 1.58 2.94 21.49
CA ILE A 272 1.65 1.55 21.04
C ILE A 272 0.27 0.91 21.18
N ILE A 273 -0.24 0.38 20.06
CA ILE A 273 -1.56 -0.26 19.97
C ILE A 273 -1.50 -1.78 19.89
N ALA A 274 -0.41 -2.34 19.36
CA ALA A 274 -0.20 -3.78 19.28
C ALA A 274 1.27 -4.12 19.50
N ARG A 275 1.55 -5.31 20.04
CA ARG A 275 2.91 -5.78 20.29
C ARG A 275 2.99 -7.28 20.12
N GLU A 276 4.04 -7.72 19.45
CA GLU A 276 4.51 -9.10 19.40
C GLU A 276 6.01 -9.17 19.73
N THR A 277 6.51 -10.35 20.00
CA THR A 277 7.93 -10.55 20.31
C THR A 277 8.46 -11.80 19.64
N VAL A 278 9.54 -11.66 18.85
CA VAL A 278 10.33 -12.78 18.37
C VAL A 278 11.25 -13.21 19.51
N LYS A 279 11.05 -14.41 20.02
CA LYS A 279 11.83 -14.93 21.15
C LYS A 279 13.27 -15.22 20.73
N ALA A 280 14.22 -14.99 21.64
CA ALA A 280 15.61 -15.37 21.44
C ALA A 280 15.76 -16.88 21.16
N MET A 281 16.79 -17.27 20.41
CA MET A 281 17.14 -18.68 20.15
C MET A 281 17.47 -19.43 21.45
N ARG A 282 18.15 -18.76 22.37
CA ARG A 282 18.53 -19.29 23.67
C ARG A 282 18.06 -18.37 24.78
N LYS A 283 17.73 -18.96 25.94
CA LYS A 283 17.48 -18.13 27.14
C LYS A 283 18.79 -17.41 27.48
N ASP A 284 18.69 -16.12 27.82
CA ASP A 284 19.82 -15.39 28.39
C ASP A 284 20.14 -15.96 29.75
N VAL A 285 21.13 -16.86 29.77
CA VAL A 285 21.58 -17.58 30.96
C VAL A 285 22.32 -16.62 31.90
N LEU A 286 22.96 -15.57 31.34
CA LEU A 286 23.72 -14.57 32.09
C LEU A 286 22.82 -13.61 32.87
N ALA A 287 21.66 -13.22 32.35
CA ALA A 287 20.72 -12.35 33.05
C ALA A 287 20.19 -12.95 34.36
N LYS A 288 20.11 -14.28 34.47
CA LYS A 288 19.73 -15.00 35.69
C LYS A 288 20.86 -15.18 36.70
N CYS A 289 22.09 -14.87 36.31
CA CYS A 289 23.28 -15.08 37.11
C CYS A 289 23.80 -13.83 37.85
N TYR A 290 23.04 -12.75 37.83
CA TYR A 290 23.36 -11.55 38.60
C TYR A 290 23.03 -11.81 40.09
N GLY A 291 23.99 -12.34 40.82
CA GLY A 291 23.80 -12.63 42.25
C GLY A 291 24.79 -13.65 42.84
N GLY A 292 25.94 -13.87 42.24
CA GLY A 292 27.12 -14.43 42.97
C GLY A 292 27.22 -15.95 43.09
N ASP A 293 26.27 -16.76 42.64
CA ASP A 293 26.38 -18.22 42.74
C ASP A 293 27.10 -18.84 41.53
N ILE A 294 28.42 -19.04 41.68
CA ILE A 294 29.30 -19.60 40.68
C ILE A 294 28.94 -21.05 40.32
N SER A 295 28.41 -21.82 41.29
CA SER A 295 28.02 -23.22 41.09
C SER A 295 26.80 -23.33 40.19
N ARG A 296 25.87 -22.42 40.29
CA ARG A 296 24.68 -22.33 39.43
C ARG A 296 25.05 -21.86 38.02
N LYS A 297 26.06 -20.97 37.89
CA LYS A 297 26.64 -20.57 36.60
C LYS A 297 27.25 -21.75 35.86
N LYS A 298 28.05 -22.57 36.50
CA LYS A 298 28.65 -23.76 35.87
C LYS A 298 27.60 -24.74 35.40
N LYS A 299 26.60 -25.06 36.24
CA LYS A 299 25.50 -25.96 35.89
C LYS A 299 24.58 -25.47 34.77
N LEU A 300 24.58 -24.19 34.46
CA LEU A 300 23.77 -23.61 33.38
C LEU A 300 24.56 -23.46 32.08
N LEU A 301 25.87 -23.59 32.13
CA LEU A 301 26.80 -23.52 30.98
C LEU A 301 27.24 -24.90 30.48
N GLU A 302 27.06 -25.94 31.29
CA GLU A 302 27.12 -27.35 30.90
C GLU A 302 25.78 -27.79 30.28
#